data_19341acafdb4ae37b9f3bc484090f6c1
#
_entry.id   19341acafdb4ae37b9f3bc484090f6c1
#
_cell.length_a   1.000
_cell.length_b   1.000
_cell.length_c   1.000
_cell.angle_alpha   90.00
_cell.angle_beta   90.00
_cell.angle_gamma   90.00
#
_symmetry.space_group_name_H-M   'P 1'
#
loop_
_entity.id
_entity.type
_entity.pdbx_description
1 polymer ?
#
loop_
_entity_poly.entity_id
_entity_poly.type
_entity_poly.pdbx_seq_one_letter_code
_entity_poly.pdbx_strand_id
1 'polypeptide(L)'
;MLLIYISALAALFVYAFWSVDSFTGKVVHDWTFANFRQIFESGPFRGVIWRTVGIAAGVTATCAVLAFPFAYFMARLASPRMRAILFVLVLLPLWSSYLVRVYAWKVILANDGILNWSMEKIGLPGANIGYTNTAMWIVFTYIWLPFMIIPVYAALERIPHSYIEASRDLGASGFTTLRRVILPLAMPGIVAGSIFTFSLTLGDYITPTLVGGAGSTFIGNIVYSTGLGVSGNLPFAAAFAAIPLVIMGIYLALAKRTGAFDAL
;
A
#
# COMPACT_ATOMS: atom_id res chain seq x y z
N MET A 1 18.18 -17.17 8.57
CA MET A 1 17.07 -16.23 8.39
C MET A 1 16.17 -16.61 7.21
N LEU A 2 16.66 -16.72 5.97
CA LEU A 2 15.83 -17.04 4.79
C LEU A 2 15.02 -18.33 4.95
N LEU A 3 15.64 -19.41 5.46
CA LEU A 3 14.98 -20.71 5.70
C LEU A 3 13.81 -20.60 6.68
N ILE A 4 13.92 -19.77 7.73
CA ILE A 4 12.84 -19.55 8.71
C ILE A 4 11.66 -18.85 8.05
N TYR A 5 11.91 -17.83 7.22
CA TYR A 5 10.85 -17.16 6.47
C TYR A 5 10.14 -18.09 5.50
N ILE A 6 10.90 -18.85 4.72
CA ILE A 6 10.34 -19.79 3.74
C ILE A 6 9.53 -20.88 4.45
N SER A 7 10.04 -21.43 5.58
CA SER A 7 9.32 -22.47 6.33
C SER A 7 8.04 -21.94 6.95
N ALA A 8 8.01 -20.71 7.46
CA ALA A 8 6.80 -20.07 7.99
C ALA A 8 5.74 -19.86 6.90
N LEU A 9 6.15 -19.38 5.72
CA LEU A 9 5.24 -19.22 4.58
C LEU A 9 4.74 -20.58 4.07
N ALA A 10 5.62 -21.58 3.97
CA ALA A 10 5.24 -22.93 3.59
C ALA A 10 4.24 -23.52 4.59
N ALA A 11 4.46 -23.36 5.90
CA ALA A 11 3.54 -23.79 6.93
C ALA A 11 2.17 -23.11 6.80
N LEU A 12 2.12 -21.79 6.52
CA LEU A 12 0.87 -21.08 6.27
C LEU A 12 0.13 -21.66 5.07
N PHE A 13 0.83 -21.92 3.96
CA PHE A 13 0.21 -22.54 2.78
C PHE A 13 -0.30 -23.94 3.07
N VAL A 14 0.45 -24.78 3.80
CA VAL A 14 -0.01 -26.11 4.22
C VAL A 14 -1.26 -25.99 5.10
N TYR A 15 -1.25 -25.07 6.05
CA TYR A 15 -2.37 -24.85 6.97
C TYR A 15 -3.65 -24.41 6.24
N ALA A 16 -3.52 -23.68 5.14
CA ALA A 16 -4.64 -23.23 4.31
C ALA A 16 -5.46 -24.37 3.69
N PHE A 17 -4.86 -25.57 3.53
CA PHE A 17 -5.51 -26.76 3.00
C PHE A 17 -6.13 -27.67 4.07
N TRP A 18 -5.97 -27.36 5.35
CA TRP A 18 -6.59 -28.11 6.44
C TRP A 18 -8.00 -27.61 6.71
N SER A 19 -8.79 -28.39 7.45
CA SER A 19 -10.14 -28.01 7.85
C SER A 19 -10.30 -27.88 9.35
N VAL A 20 -11.43 -27.36 9.79
CA VAL A 20 -11.85 -27.37 11.20
C VAL A 20 -13.10 -28.21 11.32
N ASP A 21 -13.06 -29.19 12.22
CA ASP A 21 -14.24 -29.99 12.58
C ASP A 21 -15.29 -29.09 13.23
N SER A 22 -16.49 -29.07 12.68
CA SER A 22 -17.57 -28.15 13.07
C SER A 22 -18.11 -28.45 14.49
N PHE A 23 -17.94 -29.68 15.00
CA PHE A 23 -18.46 -30.08 16.29
C PHE A 23 -17.45 -29.90 17.42
N THR A 24 -16.18 -30.20 17.13
CA THR A 24 -15.11 -30.18 18.16
C THR A 24 -14.30 -28.91 18.12
N GLY A 25 -14.38 -28.11 17.04
CA GLY A 25 -13.54 -26.93 16.82
C GLY A 25 -12.04 -27.24 16.60
N LYS A 26 -11.69 -28.55 16.49
CA LYS A 26 -10.30 -28.96 16.31
C LYS A 26 -9.90 -28.93 14.86
N VAL A 27 -8.62 -28.62 14.62
CA VAL A 27 -8.03 -28.67 13.28
C VAL A 27 -7.85 -30.11 12.86
N VAL A 28 -8.36 -30.45 11.68
CA VAL A 28 -8.21 -31.75 11.02
C VAL A 28 -7.18 -31.60 9.89
N HIS A 29 -6.20 -32.51 9.85
CA HIS A 29 -5.10 -32.49 8.91
C HIS A 29 -5.44 -33.19 7.58
N ASP A 30 -6.64 -32.88 7.04
CA ASP A 30 -7.09 -33.36 5.74
C ASP A 30 -6.74 -32.35 4.65
N TRP A 31 -6.32 -32.86 3.48
CA TRP A 31 -6.05 -31.98 2.33
C TRP A 31 -7.37 -31.64 1.63
N THR A 32 -7.84 -30.40 1.80
CA THR A 32 -9.09 -29.93 1.20
C THR A 32 -8.95 -28.56 0.58
N PHE A 33 -9.68 -28.31 -0.51
CA PHE A 33 -9.85 -27.00 -1.12
C PHE A 33 -11.08 -26.25 -0.62
N ALA A 34 -11.76 -26.76 0.42
CA ALA A 34 -13.02 -26.21 0.92
C ALA A 34 -12.90 -24.72 1.33
N ASN A 35 -11.79 -24.34 1.98
CA ASN A 35 -11.55 -22.96 2.38
C ASN A 35 -11.49 -22.03 1.16
N PHE A 36 -10.73 -22.41 0.14
CA PHE A 36 -10.60 -21.62 -1.09
C PHE A 36 -11.93 -21.55 -1.85
N ARG A 37 -12.63 -22.69 -1.93
CA ARG A 37 -13.95 -22.75 -2.54
C ARG A 37 -14.93 -21.81 -1.85
N GLN A 38 -15.00 -21.83 -0.53
CA GLN A 38 -15.82 -20.93 0.28
C GLN A 38 -15.48 -19.45 0.01
N ILE A 39 -14.18 -19.11 -0.08
CA ILE A 39 -13.74 -17.75 -0.36
C ILE A 39 -14.23 -17.27 -1.75
N PHE A 40 -14.05 -18.11 -2.77
CA PHE A 40 -14.37 -17.71 -4.15
C PHE A 40 -15.84 -17.85 -4.52
N GLU A 41 -16.61 -18.72 -3.88
CA GLU A 41 -18.05 -18.86 -4.09
C GLU A 41 -18.85 -17.78 -3.33
N SER A 42 -18.35 -17.32 -2.18
CA SER A 42 -19.01 -16.28 -1.39
C SER A 42 -18.87 -14.88 -2.01
N GLY A 43 -20.01 -14.27 -2.33
CA GLY A 43 -20.06 -12.90 -2.85
C GLY A 43 -19.42 -11.87 -1.93
N PRO A 44 -19.71 -11.87 -0.61
CA PRO A 44 -19.08 -10.98 0.35
C PRO A 44 -17.56 -11.06 0.37
N PHE A 45 -16.96 -12.26 0.37
CA PHE A 45 -15.50 -12.43 0.39
C PHE A 45 -14.85 -11.94 -0.91
N ARG A 46 -15.45 -12.21 -2.05
CA ARG A 46 -14.98 -11.64 -3.32
C ARG A 46 -15.02 -10.11 -3.30
N GLY A 47 -16.08 -9.53 -2.72
CA GLY A 47 -16.18 -8.08 -2.54
C GLY A 47 -15.06 -7.50 -1.69
N VAL A 48 -14.66 -8.19 -0.61
CA VAL A 48 -13.51 -7.81 0.24
C VAL A 48 -12.22 -7.84 -0.56
N ILE A 49 -11.98 -8.92 -1.34
CA ILE A 49 -10.76 -9.07 -2.15
C ILE A 49 -10.66 -7.93 -3.16
N TRP A 50 -11.68 -7.70 -3.97
CA TRP A 50 -11.67 -6.65 -4.98
C TRP A 50 -11.55 -5.25 -4.40
N ARG A 51 -12.19 -4.98 -3.26
CA ARG A 51 -12.05 -3.71 -2.54
C ARG A 51 -10.62 -3.49 -2.07
N THR A 52 -10.03 -4.49 -1.42
CA THR A 52 -8.66 -4.40 -0.91
C THR A 52 -7.68 -4.13 -2.04
N VAL A 53 -7.76 -4.91 -3.13
CA VAL A 53 -6.90 -4.73 -4.31
C VAL A 53 -7.14 -3.38 -4.98
N GLY A 54 -8.40 -2.97 -5.14
CA GLY A 54 -8.75 -1.71 -5.77
C GLY A 54 -8.25 -0.50 -5.00
N ILE A 55 -8.43 -0.49 -3.66
CA ILE A 55 -7.91 0.59 -2.81
C ILE A 55 -6.38 0.55 -2.78
N ALA A 56 -5.74 -0.61 -2.67
CA ALA A 56 -4.29 -0.71 -2.71
C ALA A 56 -3.70 -0.19 -4.03
N ALA A 57 -4.30 -0.54 -5.15
CA ALA A 57 -3.89 -0.03 -6.47
C ALA A 57 -4.09 1.49 -6.57
N GLY A 58 -5.25 1.99 -6.12
CA GLY A 58 -5.54 3.42 -6.11
C GLY A 58 -4.60 4.23 -5.22
N VAL A 59 -4.34 3.76 -4.00
CA VAL A 59 -3.36 4.39 -3.08
C VAL A 59 -1.97 4.41 -3.72
N THR A 60 -1.54 3.29 -4.31
CA THR A 60 -0.24 3.19 -4.98
C THR A 60 -0.12 4.17 -6.14
N ALA A 61 -1.15 4.27 -6.99
CA ALA A 61 -1.18 5.23 -8.08
C ALA A 61 -1.14 6.68 -7.58
N THR A 62 -1.93 6.99 -6.54
CA THR A 62 -1.94 8.33 -5.92
C THR A 62 -0.60 8.67 -5.31
N CYS A 63 0.02 7.72 -4.59
CA CYS A 63 1.38 7.91 -4.06
C CYS A 63 2.39 8.17 -5.17
N ALA A 64 2.34 7.45 -6.30
CA ALA A 64 3.24 7.66 -7.43
C ALA A 64 3.06 9.04 -8.05
N VAL A 65 1.81 9.48 -8.25
CA VAL A 65 1.48 10.81 -8.80
C VAL A 65 1.96 11.94 -7.89
N LEU A 66 1.82 11.79 -6.58
CA LEU A 66 2.25 12.80 -5.61
C LEU A 66 3.76 12.76 -5.36
N ALA A 67 4.34 11.56 -5.27
CA ALA A 67 5.76 11.38 -4.99
C ALA A 67 6.65 11.85 -6.14
N PHE A 68 6.23 11.63 -7.39
CA PHE A 68 7.06 11.95 -8.55
C PHE A 68 7.42 13.45 -8.63
N PRO A 69 6.47 14.41 -8.63
CA PRO A 69 6.81 15.85 -8.68
C PRO A 69 7.59 16.29 -7.44
N PHE A 70 7.28 15.73 -6.26
CA PHE A 70 8.00 16.06 -5.05
C PHE A 70 9.45 15.55 -5.10
N ALA A 71 9.67 14.30 -5.47
CA ALA A 71 10.99 13.72 -5.64
C ALA A 71 11.79 14.40 -6.77
N TYR A 72 11.11 14.78 -7.86
CA TYR A 72 11.72 15.55 -8.94
C TYR A 72 12.21 16.91 -8.47
N PHE A 73 11.40 17.65 -7.70
CA PHE A 73 11.81 18.89 -7.08
C PHE A 73 13.04 18.70 -6.20
N MET A 74 13.03 17.69 -5.34
CA MET A 74 14.17 17.37 -4.45
C MET A 74 15.43 17.05 -5.23
N ALA A 75 15.34 16.22 -6.27
CA ALA A 75 16.50 15.71 -7.00
C ALA A 75 17.11 16.76 -7.96
N ARG A 76 16.29 17.67 -8.52
CA ARG A 76 16.68 18.52 -9.65
C ARG A 76 16.65 20.02 -9.41
N LEU A 77 15.77 20.48 -8.53
CA LEU A 77 15.52 21.91 -8.34
C LEU A 77 15.95 22.43 -6.97
N ALA A 78 15.92 21.56 -5.94
CA ALA A 78 16.23 21.94 -4.58
C ALA A 78 17.73 22.19 -4.37
N SER A 79 18.06 23.26 -3.64
CA SER A 79 19.43 23.49 -3.16
C SER A 79 19.87 22.37 -2.21
N PRO A 80 21.18 22.14 -1.99
CA PRO A 80 21.65 21.08 -1.10
C PRO A 80 21.06 21.15 0.31
N ARG A 81 20.91 22.36 0.86
CA ARG A 81 20.29 22.56 2.20
C ARG A 81 18.79 22.22 2.17
N MET A 82 18.06 22.70 1.18
CA MET A 82 16.63 22.41 1.02
C MET A 82 16.40 20.91 0.82
N ARG A 83 17.21 20.24 0.00
CA ARG A 83 17.17 18.80 -0.20
C ARG A 83 17.31 18.03 1.10
N ALA A 84 18.30 18.38 1.94
CA ALA A 84 18.52 17.75 3.23
C ALA A 84 17.30 17.94 4.17
N ILE A 85 16.75 19.16 4.23
CA ILE A 85 15.56 19.46 5.04
C ILE A 85 14.36 18.63 4.55
N LEU A 86 14.09 18.61 3.25
CA LEU A 86 12.97 17.86 2.66
C LEU A 86 13.13 16.36 2.89
N PHE A 87 14.35 15.83 2.81
CA PHE A 87 14.62 14.42 3.09
C PHE A 87 14.30 14.06 4.55
N VAL A 88 14.72 14.91 5.50
CA VAL A 88 14.37 14.74 6.92
C VAL A 88 12.85 14.84 7.13
N LEU A 89 12.17 15.80 6.50
CA LEU A 89 10.72 15.96 6.61
C LEU A 89 9.94 14.74 6.07
N VAL A 90 10.44 14.11 5.00
CA VAL A 90 9.84 12.86 4.47
C VAL A 90 10.02 11.70 5.45
N LEU A 91 11.18 11.62 6.13
CA LEU A 91 11.48 10.55 7.08
C LEU A 91 10.84 10.77 8.46
N LEU A 92 10.60 12.01 8.84
CA LEU A 92 10.11 12.38 10.17
C LEU A 92 8.83 11.63 10.59
N PRO A 93 7.81 11.49 9.72
CA PRO A 93 6.63 10.69 10.05
C PRO A 93 6.95 9.22 10.37
N LEU A 94 8.01 8.65 9.78
CA LEU A 94 8.38 7.26 9.99
C LEU A 94 8.93 6.98 11.40
N TRP A 95 9.39 8.01 12.11
CA TRP A 95 9.86 7.91 13.49
C TRP A 95 8.71 7.85 14.50
N SER A 96 7.51 8.25 14.10
CA SER A 96 6.31 8.10 14.94
C SER A 96 5.68 6.71 14.76
N SER A 97 5.03 6.23 15.82
CA SER A 97 4.30 4.96 15.76
C SER A 97 3.23 4.99 14.66
N TYR A 98 3.16 3.90 13.90
CA TYR A 98 2.12 3.70 12.88
C TYR A 98 0.71 3.90 13.46
N LEU A 99 0.44 3.29 14.62
CA LEU A 99 -0.86 3.34 15.27
C LEU A 99 -1.24 4.79 15.65
N VAL A 100 -0.28 5.57 16.18
CA VAL A 100 -0.50 6.98 16.55
C VAL A 100 -0.88 7.80 15.31
N ARG A 101 -0.24 7.57 14.17
CA ARG A 101 -0.59 8.25 12.92
C ARG A 101 -2.00 7.93 12.46
N VAL A 102 -2.41 6.66 12.51
CA VAL A 102 -3.78 6.26 12.13
C VAL A 102 -4.80 6.88 13.09
N TYR A 103 -4.52 6.89 14.40
CA TYR A 103 -5.42 7.54 15.38
C TYR A 103 -5.52 9.05 15.18
N ALA A 104 -4.42 9.74 14.88
CA ALA A 104 -4.42 11.17 14.58
C ALA A 104 -5.35 11.46 13.39
N TRP A 105 -5.25 10.68 12.31
CA TRP A 105 -6.13 10.81 11.16
C TRP A 105 -7.59 10.46 11.47
N LYS A 106 -7.83 9.45 12.31
CA LYS A 106 -9.18 9.13 12.79
C LYS A 106 -9.83 10.34 13.45
N VAL A 107 -9.11 11.04 14.34
CA VAL A 107 -9.61 12.24 15.02
C VAL A 107 -9.79 13.40 14.04
N ILE A 108 -8.86 13.59 13.10
CA ILE A 108 -8.95 14.67 12.10
C ILE A 108 -10.17 14.49 11.19
N LEU A 109 -10.44 13.26 10.75
CA LEU A 109 -11.48 12.94 9.76
C LEU A 109 -12.84 12.58 10.37
N ALA A 110 -12.96 12.45 11.71
CA ALA A 110 -14.23 12.19 12.37
C ALA A 110 -15.27 13.26 12.00
N ASN A 111 -16.57 12.92 12.10
CA ASN A 111 -17.63 13.86 11.77
C ASN A 111 -17.57 15.15 12.62
N ASP A 112 -17.23 15.00 13.91
CA ASP A 112 -16.98 16.13 14.81
C ASP A 112 -15.48 16.49 14.89
N GLY A 113 -14.71 16.11 13.87
CA GLY A 113 -13.26 16.25 13.84
C GLY A 113 -12.78 17.60 13.36
N ILE A 114 -11.46 17.79 13.47
CA ILE A 114 -10.77 19.06 13.15
C ILE A 114 -11.05 19.50 11.70
N LEU A 115 -11.15 18.56 10.75
CA LEU A 115 -11.40 18.86 9.34
C LEU A 115 -12.77 19.54 9.17
N ASN A 116 -13.84 18.91 9.67
CA ASN A 116 -15.19 19.44 9.54
C ASN A 116 -15.37 20.75 10.31
N TRP A 117 -14.84 20.83 11.54
CA TRP A 117 -14.82 22.08 12.31
C TRP A 117 -14.12 23.22 11.56
N SER A 118 -12.99 22.95 10.90
CA SER A 118 -12.25 23.96 10.13
C SER A 118 -13.05 24.42 8.90
N MET A 119 -13.71 23.49 8.20
CA MET A 119 -14.54 23.81 7.03
C MET A 119 -15.74 24.67 7.40
N GLU A 120 -16.42 24.33 8.49
CA GLU A 120 -17.54 25.12 9.00
C GLU A 120 -17.13 26.55 9.38
N LYS A 121 -15.93 26.72 9.98
CA LYS A 121 -15.41 28.05 10.35
C LYS A 121 -15.18 28.97 9.17
N ILE A 122 -14.89 28.42 7.99
CA ILE A 122 -14.70 29.18 6.73
C ILE A 122 -15.98 29.21 5.87
N GLY A 123 -17.13 28.76 6.43
CA GLY A 123 -18.42 28.81 5.75
C GLY A 123 -18.64 27.71 4.70
N LEU A 124 -17.80 26.65 4.70
CA LEU A 124 -17.97 25.48 3.83
C LEU A 124 -18.73 24.37 4.55
N PRO A 125 -19.54 23.58 3.82
CA PRO A 125 -20.17 22.39 4.40
C PRO A 125 -19.10 21.39 4.81
N GLY A 126 -19.29 20.69 5.93
CA GLY A 126 -18.39 19.62 6.38
C GLY A 126 -18.21 18.53 5.32
N ALA A 127 -17.01 18.02 5.16
CA ALA A 127 -16.71 16.98 4.16
C ALA A 127 -17.36 15.63 4.49
N ASN A 128 -17.62 15.35 5.78
CA ASN A 128 -18.28 14.12 6.28
C ASN A 128 -17.71 12.83 5.67
N ILE A 129 -16.39 12.79 5.50
CA ILE A 129 -15.69 11.64 4.90
C ILE A 129 -15.24 10.60 5.93
N GLY A 130 -15.41 10.87 7.22
CA GLY A 130 -15.05 9.94 8.29
C GLY A 130 -15.73 8.58 8.12
N TYR A 131 -15.01 7.52 8.47
CA TYR A 131 -15.46 6.13 8.39
C TYR A 131 -15.91 5.68 6.99
N THR A 132 -15.18 6.12 5.95
CA THR A 132 -15.44 5.78 4.56
C THR A 132 -14.21 5.22 3.86
N ASN A 133 -14.40 4.64 2.66
CA ASN A 133 -13.29 4.22 1.80
C ASN A 133 -12.42 5.41 1.38
N THR A 134 -12.99 6.60 1.25
CA THR A 134 -12.26 7.84 0.93
C THR A 134 -11.34 8.23 2.08
N ALA A 135 -11.81 8.15 3.33
CA ALA A 135 -10.97 8.39 4.50
C ALA A 135 -9.77 7.43 4.53
N MET A 136 -10.02 6.13 4.31
CA MET A 136 -8.95 5.14 4.24
C MET A 136 -7.93 5.45 3.12
N TRP A 137 -8.42 5.84 1.94
CA TRP A 137 -7.56 6.22 0.81
C TRP A 137 -6.61 7.36 1.18
N ILE A 138 -7.14 8.42 1.79
CA ILE A 138 -6.35 9.58 2.23
C ILE A 138 -5.30 9.15 3.27
N VAL A 139 -5.73 8.38 4.28
CA VAL A 139 -4.85 7.94 5.37
C VAL A 139 -3.75 7.02 4.85
N PHE A 140 -4.08 6.03 4.03
CA PHE A 140 -3.08 5.16 3.41
C PHE A 140 -2.10 5.93 2.54
N THR A 141 -2.60 6.88 1.72
CA THR A 141 -1.74 7.72 0.90
C THR A 141 -0.73 8.48 1.76
N TYR A 142 -1.17 9.13 2.84
CA TYR A 142 -0.27 9.83 3.76
C TYR A 142 0.75 8.90 4.40
N ILE A 143 0.31 7.73 4.90
CA ILE A 143 1.17 6.81 5.65
C ILE A 143 2.25 6.20 4.75
N TRP A 144 1.91 5.84 3.51
CA TRP A 144 2.79 5.13 2.60
C TRP A 144 3.53 6.04 1.61
N LEU A 145 3.19 7.32 1.52
CA LEU A 145 3.84 8.29 0.64
C LEU A 145 5.37 8.33 0.79
N PRO A 146 5.97 8.31 1.99
CA PRO A 146 7.42 8.27 2.14
C PRO A 146 8.08 7.06 1.45
N PHE A 147 7.43 5.89 1.50
CA PHE A 147 7.94 4.67 0.87
C PHE A 147 7.92 4.73 -0.66
N MET A 148 7.13 5.62 -1.24
CA MET A 148 7.15 5.92 -2.67
C MET A 148 8.18 7.01 -3.00
N ILE A 149 8.27 8.08 -2.19
CA ILE A 149 9.18 9.21 -2.46
C ILE A 149 10.64 8.76 -2.47
N ILE A 150 11.06 7.94 -1.50
CA ILE A 150 12.47 7.56 -1.34
C ILE A 150 13.04 6.85 -2.57
N PRO A 151 12.44 5.75 -3.09
CA PRO A 151 12.98 5.08 -4.27
C PRO A 151 12.83 5.90 -5.55
N VAL A 152 11.77 6.71 -5.69
CA VAL A 152 11.61 7.62 -6.83
C VAL A 152 12.68 8.70 -6.81
N TYR A 153 12.97 9.28 -5.65
CA TYR A 153 14.06 10.24 -5.48
C TYR A 153 15.41 9.63 -5.84
N ALA A 154 15.72 8.44 -5.32
CA ALA A 154 16.98 7.76 -5.61
C ALA A 154 17.15 7.44 -7.11
N ALA A 155 16.09 7.04 -7.80
CA ALA A 155 16.11 6.81 -9.23
C ALA A 155 16.34 8.12 -10.01
N LEU A 156 15.66 9.19 -9.64
CA LEU A 156 15.81 10.50 -10.27
C LEU A 156 17.22 11.09 -10.05
N GLU A 157 17.81 10.90 -8.88
CA GLU A 157 19.15 11.41 -8.56
C GLU A 157 20.25 10.74 -9.41
N ARG A 158 20.07 9.46 -9.75
CA ARG A 158 20.99 8.68 -10.58
C ARG A 158 20.99 9.08 -12.06
N ILE A 159 19.99 9.82 -12.58
CA ILE A 159 19.94 10.21 -13.99
C ILE A 159 21.02 11.27 -14.26
N PRO A 160 21.99 11.05 -15.16
CA PRO A 160 23.00 12.05 -15.48
C PRO A 160 22.41 13.33 -16.09
N HIS A 161 22.96 14.50 -15.73
CA HIS A 161 22.55 15.78 -16.31
C HIS A 161 22.72 15.82 -17.84
N SER A 162 23.74 15.16 -18.36
CA SER A 162 24.02 15.08 -19.80
C SER A 162 22.85 14.54 -20.64
N TYR A 163 22.01 13.65 -20.07
CA TYR A 163 20.83 13.15 -20.81
C TYR A 163 19.76 14.23 -20.98
N ILE A 164 19.63 15.12 -20.00
CA ILE A 164 18.68 16.24 -20.04
C ILE A 164 19.21 17.32 -21.00
N GLU A 165 20.51 17.60 -20.99
CA GLU A 165 21.18 18.52 -21.88
C GLU A 165 21.08 18.05 -23.32
N ALA A 166 21.47 16.80 -23.60
CA ALA A 166 21.34 16.21 -24.93
C ALA A 166 19.92 16.26 -25.49
N SER A 167 18.91 16.02 -24.64
CA SER A 167 17.50 16.16 -25.04
C SER A 167 17.15 17.60 -25.45
N ARG A 168 17.68 18.58 -24.73
CA ARG A 168 17.46 20.00 -25.04
C ARG A 168 18.19 20.45 -26.31
N ASP A 169 19.41 19.96 -26.52
CA ASP A 169 20.22 20.24 -27.72
C ASP A 169 19.52 19.68 -28.98
N LEU A 170 18.76 18.60 -28.83
CA LEU A 170 17.90 18.06 -29.89
C LEU A 170 16.55 18.83 -30.04
N GLY A 171 16.39 19.97 -29.37
CA GLY A 171 15.20 20.83 -29.47
C GLY A 171 13.98 20.35 -28.68
N ALA A 172 14.15 19.36 -27.74
CA ALA A 172 13.03 18.90 -26.97
C ALA A 172 12.56 19.94 -25.94
N SER A 173 11.25 20.15 -25.85
CA SER A 173 10.64 20.96 -24.79
C SER A 173 10.81 20.27 -23.41
N GLY A 174 10.70 21.03 -22.32
CA GLY A 174 10.80 20.50 -20.97
C GLY A 174 9.82 19.36 -20.70
N PHE A 175 8.58 19.44 -21.22
CA PHE A 175 7.59 18.38 -21.10
C PHE A 175 7.99 17.13 -21.91
N THR A 176 8.56 17.31 -23.11
CA THR A 176 9.06 16.20 -23.93
C THR A 176 10.21 15.48 -23.24
N THR A 177 11.17 16.24 -22.67
CA THR A 177 12.27 15.68 -21.86
C THR A 177 11.74 14.93 -20.65
N LEU A 178 10.77 15.49 -19.92
CA LEU A 178 10.14 14.83 -18.78
C LEU A 178 9.51 13.48 -19.18
N ARG A 179 8.70 13.49 -20.24
CA ARG A 179 7.93 12.30 -20.65
C ARG A 179 8.78 11.23 -21.33
N ARG A 180 9.76 11.63 -22.17
CA ARG A 180 10.53 10.70 -23.01
C ARG A 180 11.88 10.30 -22.44
N VAL A 181 12.43 11.08 -21.51
CA VAL A 181 13.74 10.81 -20.91
C VAL A 181 13.63 10.53 -19.43
N ILE A 182 13.11 11.50 -18.65
CA ILE A 182 13.16 11.43 -17.19
C ILE A 182 12.19 10.35 -16.65
N LEU A 183 10.95 10.35 -17.10
CA LEU A 183 9.93 9.43 -16.60
C LEU A 183 10.28 7.96 -16.89
N PRO A 184 10.71 7.57 -18.12
CA PRO A 184 11.16 6.19 -18.37
C PRO A 184 12.37 5.77 -17.52
N LEU A 185 13.35 6.65 -17.34
CA LEU A 185 14.53 6.38 -16.51
C LEU A 185 14.21 6.33 -15.01
N ALA A 186 13.15 7.00 -14.56
CA ALA A 186 12.67 6.95 -13.18
C ALA A 186 11.72 5.77 -12.92
N MET A 187 11.21 5.09 -13.96
CA MET A 187 10.26 3.98 -13.83
C MET A 187 10.72 2.88 -12.86
N PRO A 188 11.98 2.42 -12.84
CA PRO A 188 12.43 1.44 -11.88
C PRO A 188 12.21 1.89 -10.43
N GLY A 189 12.44 3.18 -10.11
CA GLY A 189 12.19 3.72 -8.79
C GLY A 189 10.70 3.82 -8.45
N ILE A 190 9.86 4.17 -9.42
CA ILE A 190 8.39 4.19 -9.25
C ILE A 190 7.88 2.77 -8.99
N VAL A 191 8.35 1.78 -9.73
CA VAL A 191 7.97 0.38 -9.54
C VAL A 191 8.47 -0.12 -8.18
N ALA A 192 9.69 0.19 -7.77
CA ALA A 192 10.20 -0.16 -6.45
C ALA A 192 9.35 0.43 -5.32
N GLY A 193 9.01 1.72 -5.39
CA GLY A 193 8.12 2.37 -4.43
C GLY A 193 6.71 1.78 -4.41
N SER A 194 6.20 1.41 -5.59
CA SER A 194 4.88 0.81 -5.71
C SER A 194 4.81 -0.61 -5.11
N ILE A 195 5.89 -1.38 -5.13
CA ILE A 195 5.97 -2.66 -4.42
C ILE A 195 5.70 -2.47 -2.92
N PHE A 196 6.35 -1.49 -2.30
CA PHE A 196 6.14 -1.20 -0.87
C PHE A 196 4.71 -0.71 -0.59
N THR A 197 4.27 0.33 -1.29
CA THR A 197 2.96 0.95 -1.03
C THR A 197 1.80 -0.01 -1.26
N PHE A 198 1.86 -0.81 -2.32
CA PHE A 198 0.85 -1.81 -2.65
C PHE A 198 0.82 -2.95 -1.62
N SER A 199 1.98 -3.53 -1.30
CA SER A 199 2.12 -4.63 -0.35
C SER A 199 1.65 -4.25 1.05
N LEU A 200 2.08 -3.08 1.55
CA LEU A 200 1.72 -2.59 2.88
C LEU A 200 0.22 -2.30 2.99
N THR A 201 -0.41 -1.78 1.92
CA THR A 201 -1.85 -1.55 1.89
C THR A 201 -2.64 -2.86 1.84
N LEU A 202 -2.18 -3.86 1.07
CA LEU A 202 -2.86 -5.17 0.96
C LEU A 202 -2.96 -5.90 2.28
N GLY A 203 -1.90 -5.86 3.10
CA GLY A 203 -1.81 -6.58 4.37
C GLY A 203 -2.38 -5.83 5.56
N ASP A 204 -2.78 -4.57 5.41
CA ASP A 204 -3.23 -3.75 6.53
C ASP A 204 -4.63 -4.14 7.01
N TYR A 205 -4.79 -4.23 8.34
CA TYR A 205 -6.08 -4.41 8.99
C TYR A 205 -6.41 -3.28 9.99
N ILE A 206 -5.41 -2.52 10.41
CA ILE A 206 -5.54 -1.48 11.44
C ILE A 206 -6.26 -0.25 10.87
N THR A 207 -5.81 0.26 9.73
CA THR A 207 -6.42 1.44 9.10
C THR A 207 -7.89 1.19 8.76
N PRO A 208 -8.28 0.07 8.10
CA PRO A 208 -9.70 -0.23 7.86
C PRO A 208 -10.52 -0.34 9.14
N THR A 209 -9.95 -0.91 10.22
CA THR A 209 -10.64 -1.03 11.51
C THR A 209 -10.88 0.33 12.18
N LEU A 210 -9.92 1.25 12.10
CA LEU A 210 -9.95 2.51 12.85
C LEU A 210 -10.60 3.66 12.07
N VAL A 211 -10.39 3.72 10.76
CA VAL A 211 -10.77 4.84 9.89
C VAL A 211 -11.84 4.44 8.88
N GLY A 212 -11.94 3.14 8.56
CA GLY A 212 -12.96 2.61 7.66
C GLY A 212 -14.33 2.49 8.34
N GLY A 213 -15.39 2.38 7.54
CA GLY A 213 -16.75 2.12 8.00
C GLY A 213 -17.10 0.63 7.95
N ALA A 214 -18.36 0.30 8.28
CA ALA A 214 -18.87 -1.08 8.27
C ALA A 214 -18.71 -1.79 6.92
N GLY A 215 -18.75 -1.03 5.82
CA GLY A 215 -18.53 -1.54 4.46
C GLY A 215 -17.07 -1.57 4.02
N SER A 216 -16.12 -1.25 4.87
CA SER A 216 -14.70 -1.03 4.52
C SER A 216 -13.77 -2.17 4.93
N THR A 217 -14.31 -3.37 5.14
CA THR A 217 -13.55 -4.56 5.52
C THR A 217 -12.51 -4.93 4.46
N PHE A 218 -11.28 -5.21 4.88
CA PHE A 218 -10.16 -5.66 4.07
C PHE A 218 -9.83 -7.13 4.32
N ILE A 219 -8.97 -7.71 3.47
CA ILE A 219 -8.45 -9.07 3.64
C ILE A 219 -7.84 -9.23 5.02
N GLY A 220 -7.00 -8.29 5.47
CA GLY A 220 -6.37 -8.31 6.79
C GLY A 220 -7.38 -8.37 7.94
N ASN A 221 -8.53 -7.71 7.83
CA ASN A 221 -9.59 -7.77 8.85
C ASN A 221 -10.22 -9.16 8.92
N ILE A 222 -10.46 -9.81 7.78
CA ILE A 222 -10.99 -11.19 7.75
C ILE A 222 -9.98 -12.15 8.39
N VAL A 223 -8.69 -12.07 8.01
CA VAL A 223 -7.63 -12.89 8.60
C VAL A 223 -7.58 -12.70 10.11
N TYR A 224 -7.61 -11.46 10.59
CA TYR A 224 -7.59 -11.16 12.01
C TYR A 224 -8.82 -11.72 12.74
N SER A 225 -10.02 -11.44 12.22
CA SER A 225 -11.28 -11.85 12.88
C SER A 225 -11.52 -13.36 12.86
N THR A 226 -11.10 -14.05 11.81
CA THR A 226 -11.27 -15.50 11.69
C THR A 226 -10.16 -16.29 12.36
N GLY A 227 -8.92 -15.79 12.35
CA GLY A 227 -7.77 -16.47 12.95
C GLY A 227 -7.63 -16.24 14.44
N LEU A 228 -7.75 -14.98 14.89
CA LEU A 228 -7.55 -14.57 16.29
C LEU A 228 -8.86 -14.21 16.99
N GLY A 229 -9.98 -14.13 16.27
CA GLY A 229 -11.30 -13.83 16.80
C GLY A 229 -12.00 -15.05 17.38
N VAL A 230 -13.28 -14.87 17.72
CA VAL A 230 -14.12 -15.89 18.40
C VAL A 230 -14.27 -17.18 17.58
N SER A 231 -14.19 -17.11 16.26
CA SER A 231 -14.34 -18.30 15.39
C SER A 231 -13.15 -19.26 15.43
N GLY A 232 -11.95 -18.78 15.76
CA GLY A 232 -10.74 -19.59 15.87
C GLY A 232 -10.40 -20.46 14.64
N ASN A 233 -10.94 -20.13 13.45
CA ASN A 233 -10.75 -20.91 12.23
C ASN A 233 -9.43 -20.52 11.54
N LEU A 234 -8.32 -21.02 12.10
CA LEU A 234 -6.98 -20.78 11.59
C LEU A 234 -6.76 -21.25 10.14
N PRO A 235 -7.25 -22.46 9.72
CA PRO A 235 -7.12 -22.88 8.33
C PRO A 235 -7.78 -21.93 7.32
N PHE A 236 -8.98 -21.46 7.63
CA PHE A 236 -9.65 -20.47 6.78
C PHE A 236 -8.93 -19.12 6.76
N ALA A 237 -8.45 -18.65 7.92
CA ALA A 237 -7.63 -17.45 8.02
C ALA A 237 -6.33 -17.56 7.20
N ALA A 238 -5.68 -18.74 7.25
CA ALA A 238 -4.48 -19.03 6.46
C ALA A 238 -4.76 -19.01 4.95
N ALA A 239 -5.89 -19.60 4.52
CA ALA A 239 -6.32 -19.54 3.12
C ALA A 239 -6.58 -18.10 2.65
N PHE A 240 -7.19 -17.26 3.50
CA PHE A 240 -7.37 -15.85 3.21
C PHE A 240 -6.05 -15.08 3.16
N ALA A 241 -5.10 -15.37 4.08
CA ALA A 241 -3.79 -14.75 4.13
C ALA A 241 -2.90 -15.15 2.93
N ALA A 242 -3.14 -16.30 2.31
CA ALA A 242 -2.45 -16.72 1.09
C ALA A 242 -2.79 -15.82 -0.12
N ILE A 243 -3.97 -15.20 -0.15
CA ILE A 243 -4.42 -14.38 -1.30
C ILE A 243 -3.52 -13.15 -1.53
N PRO A 244 -3.24 -12.28 -0.54
CA PRO A 244 -2.28 -11.19 -0.70
C PRO A 244 -0.90 -11.65 -1.14
N LEU A 245 -0.43 -12.81 -0.65
CA LEU A 245 0.86 -13.36 -1.04
C LEU A 245 0.89 -13.76 -2.52
N VAL A 246 -0.16 -14.40 -3.01
CA VAL A 246 -0.29 -14.75 -4.43
C VAL A 246 -0.38 -13.50 -5.30
N ILE A 247 -1.22 -12.53 -4.90
CA ILE A 247 -1.33 -11.25 -5.61
C ILE A 247 0.02 -10.54 -5.67
N MET A 248 0.75 -10.52 -4.56
CA MET A 248 2.06 -9.89 -4.49
C MET A 248 3.10 -10.64 -5.34
N GLY A 249 3.05 -11.98 -5.36
CA GLY A 249 3.88 -12.81 -6.24
C GLY A 249 3.67 -12.49 -7.71
N ILE A 250 2.40 -12.38 -8.15
CA ILE A 250 2.05 -11.96 -9.51
C ILE A 250 2.57 -10.54 -9.80
N TYR A 251 2.36 -9.62 -8.85
CA TYR A 251 2.83 -8.24 -8.98
C TYR A 251 4.35 -8.16 -9.15
N LEU A 252 5.11 -8.89 -8.32
CA LEU A 252 6.58 -8.94 -8.42
C LEU A 252 7.05 -9.58 -9.75
N ALA A 253 6.37 -10.62 -10.21
CA ALA A 253 6.67 -11.23 -11.50
C ALA A 253 6.46 -10.25 -12.68
N LEU A 254 5.41 -9.41 -12.60
CA LEU A 254 5.16 -8.34 -13.57
C LEU A 254 6.20 -7.22 -13.44
N ALA A 255 6.52 -6.80 -12.21
CA ALA A 255 7.50 -5.76 -11.93
C ALA A 255 8.92 -6.14 -12.41
N LYS A 256 9.29 -7.43 -12.37
CA LYS A 256 10.55 -7.92 -12.91
C LYS A 256 10.72 -7.62 -14.41
N ARG A 257 9.62 -7.64 -15.17
CA ARG A 257 9.66 -7.34 -16.61
C ARG A 257 9.96 -5.88 -16.93
N THR A 258 9.82 -4.98 -15.98
CA THR A 258 10.10 -3.53 -16.14
C THR A 258 11.54 -3.15 -15.80
N GLY A 259 12.42 -4.10 -15.49
CA GLY A 259 13.80 -3.82 -15.08
C GLY A 259 13.93 -3.18 -13.69
N ALA A 260 12.86 -3.20 -12.88
CA ALA A 260 12.85 -2.57 -11.56
C ALA A 260 13.89 -3.18 -10.59
N PHE A 261 14.25 -4.44 -10.80
CA PHE A 261 15.24 -5.14 -9.97
C PHE A 261 16.68 -4.92 -10.42
N ASP A 262 16.90 -4.45 -11.64
CA ASP A 262 18.25 -4.18 -12.16
C ASP A 262 18.79 -2.85 -11.59
N ALA A 263 17.92 -2.07 -10.96
CA ALA A 263 18.23 -0.77 -10.35
C ALA A 263 18.39 -0.82 -8.81
N LEU A 264 18.12 -1.98 -8.18
CA LEU A 264 18.31 -2.23 -6.74
C LEU A 264 19.67 -2.84 -6.47
#